data_6d58935d889cae32e098b8bb84420925
#
_entry.id   6d58935d889cae32e098b8bb84420925
#
_cell.length_a   1.000
_cell.length_b   1.000
_cell.length_c   1.000
_cell.angle_alpha   90.00
_cell.angle_beta   90.00
_cell.angle_gamma   90.00
#
_symmetry.space_group_name_H-M   'P 1'
#
loop_
_entity.id
_entity.type
_entity.pdbx_description
1 polymer ?
#
loop_
_entity_poly.entity_id
_entity_poly.type
_entity_poly.pdbx_seq_one_letter_code
_entity_poly.pdbx_strand_id
1 'polypeptide(L)'
;FLNKNHVFKRYLKFLKRYIYIILKGQNSLEINHFSRNQKSVLWINVSAPSIGDSIMDLSSRVLINDRKVDLYTEISNAKVYEHDLFISNVFTNKALINQYDYDLVILDSYSTKSIRIKNDVAPKLPFLGMFGYFNGPEVNRVLFSFHRMNQLLGYINSESEISKIAKASLSISIDDKKVIQRLKLPEKYISIAVGGEWAYRTFNQWDLIIERLSNRNDRLNIVLVGSENGNNAAQGLMEKFLDSNIINCVAKFTFNQTAEIIKSK
;
A
#
# COMPACT_ATOMS: atom_id res chain seq x y z
N PHE A 1 10.06 9.85 -25.47
CA PHE A 1 11.19 10.80 -25.37
C PHE A 1 11.32 11.24 -23.91
N LEU A 2 12.20 10.60 -23.13
CA LEU A 2 12.53 11.04 -21.77
C LEU A 2 13.28 12.39 -21.89
N ASN A 3 12.69 13.44 -21.35
CA ASN A 3 13.27 14.77 -21.32
C ASN A 3 14.65 14.68 -20.61
N LYS A 4 15.74 15.18 -21.22
CA LYS A 4 17.11 15.14 -20.68
C LYS A 4 17.20 15.63 -19.23
N ASN A 5 16.34 16.59 -18.84
CA ASN A 5 16.22 17.07 -17.45
C ASN A 5 15.74 16.01 -16.46
N HIS A 6 14.93 15.04 -16.90
CA HIS A 6 14.47 13.93 -16.05
C HIS A 6 15.59 12.93 -15.76
N VAL A 7 16.40 12.60 -16.75
CA VAL A 7 17.55 11.70 -16.60
C VAL A 7 18.58 12.30 -15.65
N PHE A 8 18.90 13.58 -15.83
CA PHE A 8 19.85 14.29 -14.96
C PHE A 8 19.37 14.34 -13.50
N LYS A 9 18.09 14.67 -13.26
CA LYS A 9 17.50 14.67 -11.91
C LYS A 9 17.55 13.29 -11.26
N ARG A 10 17.33 12.22 -12.03
CA ARG A 10 17.43 10.82 -11.52
C ARG A 10 18.86 10.50 -11.13
N TYR A 11 19.84 10.89 -11.95
CA TYR A 11 21.24 10.67 -11.65
C TYR A 11 21.70 11.42 -10.39
N LEU A 12 21.33 12.69 -10.24
CA LEU A 12 21.62 13.45 -9.03
C LEU A 12 20.97 12.83 -7.78
N LYS A 13 19.77 12.31 -7.91
CA LYS A 13 19.07 11.62 -6.80
C LYS A 13 19.76 10.31 -6.41
N PHE A 14 20.19 9.54 -7.41
CA PHE A 14 21.00 8.34 -7.20
C PHE A 14 22.31 8.71 -6.47
N LEU A 15 23.06 9.65 -6.98
CA LEU A 15 24.33 10.09 -6.41
C LEU A 15 24.19 10.56 -4.95
N LYS A 16 23.16 11.39 -4.69
CA LYS A 16 22.84 11.84 -3.33
C LYS A 16 22.59 10.66 -2.37
N ARG A 17 21.83 9.66 -2.78
CA ARG A 17 21.50 8.49 -1.98
C ARG A 17 22.75 7.64 -1.74
N TYR A 18 23.52 7.42 -2.78
CA TYR A 18 24.77 6.66 -2.71
C TYR A 18 25.77 7.29 -1.74
N ILE A 19 26.04 8.59 -1.89
CA ILE A 19 26.91 9.35 -0.97
C ILE A 19 26.36 9.27 0.47
N TYR A 20 25.05 9.41 0.65
CA TYR A 20 24.46 9.37 1.98
C TYR A 20 24.63 8.03 2.69
N ILE A 21 24.51 6.91 1.96
CA ILE A 21 24.75 5.57 2.49
C ILE A 21 26.20 5.42 2.95
N ILE A 22 27.16 5.89 2.16
CA ILE A 22 28.60 5.88 2.51
C ILE A 22 28.85 6.74 3.74
N LEU A 23 28.38 7.98 3.76
CA LEU A 23 28.57 8.90 4.89
C LEU A 23 27.98 8.36 6.21
N LYS A 24 26.96 7.51 6.13
CA LYS A 24 26.35 6.83 7.28
C LYS A 24 27.02 5.48 7.61
N GLY A 25 28.08 5.09 6.90
CA GLY A 25 28.78 3.82 7.12
C GLY A 25 27.92 2.60 6.82
N GLN A 26 26.89 2.73 5.99
CA GLN A 26 25.92 1.68 5.74
C GLN A 26 26.24 0.84 4.50
N ASN A 27 27.20 1.26 3.67
CA ASN A 27 27.53 0.60 2.41
C ASN A 27 28.03 -0.84 2.57
N SER A 28 28.71 -1.15 3.68
CA SER A 28 29.19 -2.51 3.97
C SER A 28 28.11 -3.45 4.51
N LEU A 29 26.94 -2.92 4.85
CA LEU A 29 25.81 -3.67 5.42
C LEU A 29 24.72 -3.97 4.38
N GLU A 30 24.84 -3.41 3.18
CA GLU A 30 23.93 -3.72 2.08
C GLU A 30 24.19 -5.15 1.58
N ILE A 31 23.12 -5.94 1.49
CA ILE A 31 23.15 -7.30 0.94
C ILE A 31 22.15 -7.44 -0.20
N ASN A 32 22.33 -8.42 -1.08
CA ASN A 32 21.54 -8.57 -2.30
C ASN A 32 20.58 -9.76 -2.29
N HIS A 33 20.61 -10.57 -1.24
CA HIS A 33 19.76 -11.75 -1.09
C HIS A 33 19.52 -12.09 0.38
N PHE A 34 18.45 -12.79 0.65
CA PHE A 34 18.17 -13.34 1.97
C PHE A 34 19.11 -14.52 2.30
N SER A 35 19.56 -14.58 3.56
CA SER A 35 20.13 -15.79 4.12
C SER A 35 19.02 -16.65 4.76
N ARG A 36 19.25 -17.98 4.79
CA ARG A 36 18.32 -18.92 5.44
C ARG A 36 18.16 -18.67 6.95
N ASN A 37 19.16 -18.07 7.59
CA ASN A 37 19.17 -17.80 9.03
C ASN A 37 18.44 -16.51 9.40
N GLN A 38 18.09 -15.66 8.44
CA GLN A 38 17.39 -14.42 8.68
C GLN A 38 15.88 -14.69 8.82
N LYS A 39 15.42 -14.89 10.05
CA LYS A 39 14.05 -15.25 10.40
C LYS A 39 13.23 -14.08 10.94
N SER A 40 13.90 -13.07 11.50
CA SER A 40 13.24 -11.89 12.07
C SER A 40 13.62 -10.63 11.26
N VAL A 41 12.62 -9.97 10.71
CA VAL A 41 12.78 -8.92 9.71
C VAL A 41 12.06 -7.64 10.16
N LEU A 42 12.77 -6.53 10.13
CA LEU A 42 12.16 -5.21 10.23
C LEU A 42 11.98 -4.62 8.82
N TRP A 43 10.74 -4.43 8.38
CA TRP A 43 10.46 -3.77 7.10
C TRP A 43 10.15 -2.28 7.33
N ILE A 44 10.97 -1.40 6.77
CA ILE A 44 10.78 0.05 6.84
C ILE A 44 10.12 0.53 5.53
N ASN A 45 8.86 0.96 5.61
CA ASN A 45 8.06 1.48 4.50
C ASN A 45 7.59 2.91 4.82
N VAL A 46 8.41 3.90 4.46
CA VAL A 46 8.18 5.33 4.76
C VAL A 46 8.37 6.24 3.55
N SER A 47 8.65 5.67 2.38
CA SER A 47 8.86 6.43 1.15
C SER A 47 7.68 6.32 0.18
N ALA A 48 6.67 5.53 0.52
CA ALA A 48 5.45 5.41 -0.25
C ALA A 48 4.69 6.74 -0.23
N PRO A 49 4.34 7.33 -1.39
CA PRO A 49 3.67 8.63 -1.45
C PRO A 49 2.24 8.60 -0.92
N SER A 50 1.58 7.45 -0.93
CA SER A 50 0.19 7.27 -0.52
C SER A 50 -0.03 5.88 0.10
N ILE A 51 -1.19 5.69 0.75
CA ILE A 51 -1.61 4.38 1.27
C ILE A 51 -1.65 3.33 0.15
N GLY A 52 -2.17 3.67 -1.02
CA GLY A 52 -2.22 2.77 -2.17
C GLY A 52 -0.82 2.33 -2.63
N ASP A 53 0.14 3.26 -2.68
CA ASP A 53 1.54 2.93 -2.98
C ASP A 53 2.14 2.01 -1.92
N SER A 54 1.88 2.26 -0.63
CA SER A 54 2.35 1.40 0.46
C SER A 54 1.80 -0.02 0.33
N ILE A 55 0.51 -0.19 0.03
CA ILE A 55 -0.12 -1.50 -0.18
C ILE A 55 0.53 -2.24 -1.35
N MET A 56 0.82 -1.54 -2.44
CA MET A 56 1.50 -2.12 -3.60
C MET A 56 2.95 -2.50 -3.28
N ASP A 57 3.68 -1.68 -2.54
CA ASP A 57 5.08 -1.95 -2.15
C ASP A 57 5.20 -3.16 -1.24
N LEU A 58 4.28 -3.29 -0.28
CA LEU A 58 4.25 -4.39 0.67
C LEU A 58 3.52 -5.64 0.15
N SER A 59 3.05 -5.63 -1.11
CA SER A 59 2.25 -6.74 -1.65
C SER A 59 2.98 -8.07 -1.65
N SER A 60 4.30 -8.07 -1.84
CA SER A 60 5.14 -9.28 -1.86
C SER A 60 5.48 -9.85 -0.48
N ARG A 61 4.99 -9.26 0.63
CA ARG A 61 5.23 -9.78 1.99
C ARG A 61 4.75 -11.22 2.19
N VAL A 62 3.80 -11.64 1.38
CA VAL A 62 3.29 -13.04 1.38
C VAL A 62 4.37 -14.07 0.98
N LEU A 63 5.42 -13.67 0.27
CA LEU A 63 6.52 -14.54 -0.13
C LEU A 63 7.52 -14.82 0.99
N ILE A 64 7.43 -14.12 2.10
CA ILE A 64 8.28 -14.28 3.29
C ILE A 64 7.46 -14.65 4.54
N ASN A 65 6.36 -15.39 4.33
CA ASN A 65 5.45 -15.83 5.38
C ASN A 65 6.07 -16.85 6.38
N ASP A 66 7.25 -17.38 6.06
CA ASP A 66 8.05 -18.23 6.94
C ASP A 66 8.93 -17.43 7.93
N ARG A 67 8.83 -16.10 7.90
CA ARG A 67 9.59 -15.16 8.73
C ARG A 67 8.67 -14.30 9.59
N LYS A 68 9.16 -13.92 10.75
CA LYS A 68 8.54 -12.86 11.54
C LYS A 68 8.85 -11.52 10.88
N VAL A 69 7.82 -10.79 10.47
CA VAL A 69 7.97 -9.47 9.84
C VAL A 69 7.30 -8.43 10.71
N ASP A 70 8.07 -7.47 11.19
CA ASP A 70 7.56 -6.26 11.83
C ASP A 70 7.69 -5.09 10.86
N LEU A 71 6.69 -4.22 10.84
CA LEU A 71 6.61 -3.07 9.93
C LEU A 71 6.83 -1.76 10.68
N TYR A 72 7.77 -0.94 10.22
CA TYR A 72 7.82 0.47 10.57
C TYR A 72 7.28 1.32 9.42
N THR A 73 6.25 2.13 9.68
CA THR A 73 5.59 2.93 8.65
C THR A 73 5.10 4.28 9.20
N GLU A 74 4.58 5.13 8.31
CA GLU A 74 3.94 6.40 8.70
C GLU A 74 2.63 6.16 9.46
N ILE A 75 2.26 7.07 10.35
CA ILE A 75 1.01 7.00 11.15
C ILE A 75 -0.21 6.83 10.25
N SER A 76 -0.24 7.54 9.12
CA SER A 76 -1.34 7.46 8.15
C SER A 76 -1.57 6.06 7.57
N ASN A 77 -0.52 5.25 7.50
CA ASN A 77 -0.56 3.92 6.90
C ASN A 77 -0.70 2.80 7.94
N ALA A 78 -0.34 3.06 9.19
CA ALA A 78 -0.23 2.03 10.23
C ALA A 78 -1.52 1.24 10.43
N LYS A 79 -2.66 1.93 10.54
CA LYS A 79 -3.97 1.31 10.77
C LYS A 79 -4.37 0.28 9.72
N VAL A 80 -3.87 0.42 8.50
CA VAL A 80 -4.16 -0.50 7.39
C VAL A 80 -3.56 -1.89 7.65
N TYR A 81 -2.46 -1.95 8.41
CA TYR A 81 -1.68 -3.15 8.65
C TYR A 81 -1.82 -3.75 10.05
N GLU A 82 -2.56 -3.10 10.97
CA GLU A 82 -2.72 -3.57 12.37
C GLU A 82 -3.21 -5.03 12.49
N HIS A 83 -3.96 -5.50 11.49
CA HIS A 83 -4.50 -6.87 11.46
C HIS A 83 -3.99 -7.67 10.25
N ASP A 84 -2.84 -7.29 9.70
CA ASP A 84 -2.26 -7.99 8.55
C ASP A 84 -1.73 -9.36 8.97
N LEU A 85 -2.07 -10.40 8.20
CA LEU A 85 -1.71 -11.79 8.51
C LEU A 85 -0.21 -12.07 8.40
N PHE A 86 0.54 -11.24 7.69
CA PHE A 86 1.96 -11.41 7.40
C PHE A 86 2.84 -10.41 8.17
N ILE A 87 2.24 -9.53 8.97
CA ILE A 87 2.94 -8.54 9.79
C ILE A 87 2.61 -8.80 11.24
N SER A 88 3.66 -9.01 12.05
CA SER A 88 3.51 -9.35 13.47
C SER A 88 3.25 -8.11 14.32
N ASN A 89 3.99 -7.02 14.07
CA ASN A 89 3.81 -5.76 14.77
C ASN A 89 3.94 -4.58 13.80
N VAL A 90 3.21 -3.50 14.09
CA VAL A 90 3.28 -2.24 13.32
C VAL A 90 3.78 -1.12 14.23
N PHE A 91 4.86 -0.48 13.84
CA PHE A 91 5.48 0.62 14.57
C PHE A 91 5.39 1.92 13.80
N THR A 92 5.09 3.00 14.51
CA THR A 92 5.16 4.38 14.03
C THR A 92 6.16 5.22 14.83
N ASN A 93 6.60 4.69 15.98
CA ASN A 93 7.59 5.31 16.85
C ASN A 93 8.88 4.47 16.88
N LYS A 94 9.99 5.08 16.49
CA LYS A 94 11.32 4.46 16.49
C LYS A 94 11.78 3.95 17.85
N ALA A 95 11.35 4.60 18.93
CA ALA A 95 11.75 4.24 20.29
C ALA A 95 11.23 2.85 20.73
N LEU A 96 10.23 2.30 20.02
CA LEU A 96 9.67 0.98 20.32
C LEU A 96 10.42 -0.15 19.58
N ILE A 97 11.40 0.19 18.74
CA ILE A 97 12.14 -0.79 17.93
C ILE A 97 13.44 -1.14 18.65
N ASN A 98 13.60 -2.42 18.97
CA ASN A 98 14.85 -2.97 19.50
C ASN A 98 15.60 -3.70 18.39
N GLN A 99 16.81 -3.21 18.02
CA GLN A 99 17.61 -3.81 16.95
C GLN A 99 17.95 -5.29 17.17
N TYR A 100 18.01 -5.74 18.42
CA TYR A 100 18.35 -7.13 18.78
C TYR A 100 17.22 -8.12 18.50
N ASP A 101 16.04 -7.64 18.19
CA ASP A 101 14.90 -8.48 17.81
C ASP A 101 14.92 -8.90 16.33
N TYR A 102 15.91 -8.41 15.55
CA TYR A 102 15.95 -8.58 14.10
C TYR A 102 17.29 -9.09 13.59
N ASP A 103 17.22 -9.86 12.50
CA ASP A 103 18.38 -10.36 11.75
C ASP A 103 18.65 -9.50 10.50
N LEU A 104 17.62 -8.79 10.01
CA LEU A 104 17.63 -8.09 8.74
C LEU A 104 16.69 -6.90 8.73
N VAL A 105 17.07 -5.86 7.99
CA VAL A 105 16.17 -4.75 7.64
C VAL A 105 15.84 -4.77 6.15
N ILE A 106 14.55 -4.66 5.80
CA ILE A 106 14.11 -4.38 4.42
C ILE A 106 13.78 -2.89 4.34
N LEU A 107 14.30 -2.22 3.31
CA LEU A 107 13.96 -0.83 3.00
C LEU A 107 13.10 -0.77 1.74
N ASP A 108 12.04 0.02 1.77
CA ASP A 108 11.25 0.34 0.58
C ASP A 108 12.13 0.96 -0.52
N SER A 109 12.93 1.96 -0.18
CA SER A 109 13.94 2.56 -1.05
C SER A 109 15.12 3.10 -0.22
N TYR A 110 16.23 3.41 -0.88
CA TYR A 110 17.39 4.06 -0.26
C TYR A 110 17.21 5.58 -0.17
N SER A 111 15.99 6.01 0.15
CA SER A 111 15.75 7.42 0.45
C SER A 111 16.56 7.85 1.67
N THR A 112 16.93 9.12 1.73
CA THR A 112 17.65 9.66 2.90
C THR A 112 16.84 9.48 4.19
N LYS A 113 15.50 9.45 4.09
CA LYS A 113 14.59 9.18 5.21
C LYS A 113 14.69 7.72 5.67
N SER A 114 14.56 6.75 4.75
CA SER A 114 14.61 5.32 5.07
C SER A 114 15.98 4.92 5.62
N ILE A 115 17.07 5.37 5.00
CA ILE A 115 18.43 5.12 5.49
C ILE A 115 18.67 5.76 6.87
N ARG A 116 18.18 6.98 7.11
CA ARG A 116 18.30 7.62 8.42
C ARG A 116 17.58 6.81 9.49
N ILE A 117 16.34 6.39 9.23
CA ILE A 117 15.58 5.58 10.18
C ILE A 117 16.31 4.27 10.45
N LYS A 118 16.76 3.56 9.40
CA LYS A 118 17.54 2.32 9.55
C LYS A 118 18.79 2.53 10.41
N ASN A 119 19.53 3.60 10.16
CA ASN A 119 20.73 3.92 10.95
C ASN A 119 20.39 4.25 12.43
N ASP A 120 19.25 4.87 12.67
CA ASP A 120 18.82 5.22 14.04
C ASP A 120 18.40 3.97 14.84
N VAL A 121 17.64 3.05 14.22
CA VAL A 121 17.02 1.91 14.92
C VAL A 121 17.80 0.60 14.82
N ALA A 122 18.59 0.43 13.78
CA ALA A 122 19.31 -0.80 13.50
C ALA A 122 20.67 -0.54 12.80
N PRO A 123 21.60 0.25 13.39
CA PRO A 123 22.81 0.74 12.73
C PRO A 123 23.72 -0.37 12.23
N LYS A 124 23.76 -1.52 12.92
CA LYS A 124 24.69 -2.63 12.64
C LYS A 124 24.06 -3.78 11.83
N LEU A 125 22.75 -3.77 11.62
CA LEU A 125 22.08 -4.86 10.90
C LEU A 125 22.30 -4.76 9.39
N PRO A 126 22.42 -5.90 8.70
CA PRO A 126 22.38 -5.93 7.24
C PRO A 126 21.02 -5.43 6.73
N PHE A 127 21.00 -4.94 5.50
CA PHE A 127 19.76 -4.48 4.88
C PHE A 127 19.67 -4.79 3.40
N LEU A 128 18.44 -4.90 2.90
CA LEU A 128 18.07 -5.04 1.50
C LEU A 128 17.21 -3.86 1.07
N GLY A 129 17.21 -3.57 -0.24
CA GLY A 129 16.31 -2.58 -0.83
C GLY A 129 15.30 -3.19 -1.80
N MET A 130 14.03 -2.84 -1.65
CA MET A 130 13.00 -3.19 -2.62
C MET A 130 13.18 -2.40 -3.91
N PHE A 131 13.21 -1.06 -3.81
CA PHE A 131 13.45 -0.19 -4.96
C PHE A 131 14.89 0.34 -5.03
N GLY A 132 15.70 0.08 -3.98
CA GLY A 132 17.06 0.54 -3.89
C GLY A 132 17.18 2.05 -4.05
N TYR A 133 17.98 2.49 -5.00
CA TYR A 133 18.21 3.90 -5.29
C TYR A 133 17.04 4.59 -6.01
N PHE A 134 16.03 3.86 -6.45
CA PHE A 134 14.86 4.38 -7.16
C PHE A 134 13.68 4.63 -6.21
N ASN A 135 12.64 5.29 -6.70
CA ASN A 135 11.41 5.55 -5.92
C ASN A 135 10.28 4.56 -6.25
N GLY A 136 10.60 3.50 -6.92
CA GLY A 136 9.66 2.54 -7.45
C GLY A 136 9.69 2.48 -8.98
N PRO A 137 9.05 1.49 -9.57
CA PRO A 137 9.02 1.26 -10.99
C PRO A 137 8.10 2.24 -11.73
N GLU A 138 8.32 2.40 -13.03
CA GLU A 138 7.41 3.08 -13.97
C GLU A 138 6.36 2.12 -14.57
N VAL A 139 6.37 0.87 -14.12
CA VAL A 139 5.48 -0.22 -14.53
C VAL A 139 4.60 -0.66 -13.37
N ASN A 140 3.86 -1.73 -13.53
CA ASN A 140 3.02 -2.29 -12.48
C ASN A 140 3.82 -2.53 -11.18
N ARG A 141 3.52 -1.73 -10.16
CA ARG A 141 4.25 -1.68 -8.89
C ARG A 141 4.10 -2.96 -8.06
N VAL A 142 2.93 -3.59 -8.12
CA VAL A 142 2.68 -4.88 -7.45
C VAL A 142 3.54 -5.96 -8.07
N LEU A 143 3.51 -6.09 -9.39
CA LEU A 143 4.29 -7.09 -10.12
C LEU A 143 5.79 -6.90 -9.85
N PHE A 144 6.27 -5.66 -9.87
CA PHE A 144 7.66 -5.35 -9.54
C PHE A 144 8.01 -5.77 -8.10
N SER A 145 7.15 -5.49 -7.12
CA SER A 145 7.36 -5.88 -5.73
C SER A 145 7.55 -7.39 -5.60
N PHE A 146 6.73 -8.18 -6.29
CA PHE A 146 6.84 -9.65 -6.30
C PHE A 146 8.11 -10.13 -7.00
N HIS A 147 8.44 -9.62 -8.18
CA HIS A 147 9.67 -10.00 -8.88
C HIS A 147 10.91 -9.64 -8.07
N ARG A 148 10.94 -8.44 -7.46
CA ARG A 148 12.06 -8.04 -6.62
C ARG A 148 12.21 -8.93 -5.40
N MET A 149 11.12 -9.23 -4.70
CA MET A 149 11.16 -10.13 -3.54
C MET A 149 11.63 -11.53 -3.96
N ASN A 150 11.11 -12.07 -5.07
CA ASN A 150 11.54 -13.36 -5.60
C ASN A 150 13.04 -13.38 -5.95
N GLN A 151 13.57 -12.30 -6.53
CA GLN A 151 15.01 -12.13 -6.77
C GLN A 151 15.81 -12.17 -5.46
N LEU A 152 15.35 -11.43 -4.44
CA LEU A 152 16.01 -11.39 -3.14
C LEU A 152 15.99 -12.76 -2.44
N LEU A 153 14.98 -13.59 -2.71
CA LEU A 153 14.86 -14.97 -2.23
C LEU A 153 15.63 -15.99 -3.07
N GLY A 154 16.34 -15.57 -4.13
CA GLY A 154 17.11 -16.45 -5.00
C GLY A 154 16.29 -17.12 -6.10
N TYR A 155 15.22 -16.48 -6.56
CA TYR A 155 14.36 -16.96 -7.66
C TYR A 155 13.69 -18.30 -7.35
N ILE A 156 13.06 -18.41 -6.18
CA ILE A 156 12.35 -19.63 -5.75
C ILE A 156 11.06 -19.92 -6.55
N ASN A 157 10.51 -18.91 -7.25
CA ASN A 157 9.34 -19.03 -8.12
C ASN A 157 9.72 -18.66 -9.55
N SER A 158 9.10 -19.31 -10.52
CA SER A 158 9.20 -18.92 -11.94
C SER A 158 8.44 -17.61 -12.22
N GLU A 159 8.75 -16.94 -13.33
CA GLU A 159 8.03 -15.73 -13.77
C GLU A 159 6.52 -15.98 -13.95
N SER A 160 6.16 -17.14 -14.47
CA SER A 160 4.76 -17.53 -14.65
C SER A 160 4.01 -17.68 -13.32
N GLU A 161 4.66 -18.24 -12.30
CA GLU A 161 4.10 -18.34 -10.95
C GLU A 161 3.94 -16.97 -10.33
N ILE A 162 4.98 -16.12 -10.39
CA ILE A 162 4.90 -14.74 -9.90
C ILE A 162 3.74 -13.99 -10.55
N SER A 163 3.59 -14.08 -11.88
CA SER A 163 2.51 -13.39 -12.60
C SER A 163 1.11 -13.83 -12.16
N LYS A 164 0.95 -15.09 -11.72
CA LYS A 164 -0.32 -15.63 -11.23
C LYS A 164 -0.64 -15.20 -9.80
N ILE A 165 0.36 -15.08 -8.93
CA ILE A 165 0.17 -14.78 -7.50
C ILE A 165 0.30 -13.30 -7.16
N ALA A 166 0.92 -12.50 -8.05
CA ALA A 166 1.17 -11.09 -7.81
C ALA A 166 -0.13 -10.28 -7.74
N LYS A 167 -0.56 -9.97 -6.54
CA LYS A 167 -1.74 -9.15 -6.26
C LYS A 167 -1.53 -8.30 -5.02
N ALA A 168 -2.05 -7.08 -5.03
CA ALA A 168 -2.20 -6.29 -3.82
C ALA A 168 -3.29 -6.94 -2.93
N SER A 169 -3.04 -7.03 -1.65
CA SER A 169 -3.99 -7.63 -0.70
C SER A 169 -4.01 -6.86 0.60
N LEU A 170 -5.18 -6.84 1.23
CA LEU A 170 -5.41 -6.33 2.56
C LEU A 170 -5.99 -7.44 3.44
N SER A 171 -5.56 -7.48 4.67
CA SER A 171 -6.18 -8.32 5.69
C SER A 171 -7.26 -7.51 6.39
N ILE A 172 -8.49 -7.99 6.34
CA ILE A 172 -9.64 -7.35 6.99
C ILE A 172 -9.91 -8.11 8.28
N SER A 173 -9.97 -7.40 9.41
CA SER A 173 -10.24 -7.99 10.71
C SER A 173 -11.66 -8.59 10.78
N ILE A 174 -11.85 -9.55 11.69
CA ILE A 174 -13.18 -10.12 11.94
C ILE A 174 -14.15 -9.03 12.43
N ASP A 175 -13.68 -8.07 13.21
CA ASP A 175 -14.51 -7.00 13.74
C ASP A 175 -14.90 -5.99 12.65
N ASP A 176 -14.00 -5.63 11.75
CA ASP A 176 -14.34 -4.83 10.58
C ASP A 176 -15.42 -5.51 9.71
N LYS A 177 -15.28 -6.82 9.47
CA LYS A 177 -16.29 -7.60 8.74
C LYS A 177 -17.64 -7.57 9.45
N LYS A 178 -17.68 -7.74 10.78
CA LYS A 178 -18.93 -7.68 11.58
C LYS A 178 -19.58 -6.31 11.48
N VAL A 179 -18.79 -5.20 11.49
CA VAL A 179 -19.32 -3.84 11.30
C VAL A 179 -20.03 -3.74 9.96
N ILE A 180 -19.40 -4.21 8.88
CA ILE A 180 -20.01 -4.14 7.54
C ILE A 180 -21.21 -5.06 7.38
N GLN A 181 -21.18 -6.26 7.96
CA GLN A 181 -22.33 -7.17 7.96
C GLN A 181 -23.59 -6.56 8.60
N ARG A 182 -23.43 -5.74 9.66
CA ARG A 182 -24.54 -5.04 10.32
C ARG A 182 -25.22 -3.99 9.44
N LEU A 183 -24.55 -3.51 8.40
CA LEU A 183 -25.13 -2.55 7.43
C LEU A 183 -26.23 -3.18 6.58
N LYS A 184 -26.31 -4.51 6.52
CA LYS A 184 -27.29 -5.24 5.70
C LYS A 184 -27.33 -4.70 4.26
N LEU A 185 -26.17 -4.48 3.67
CA LEU A 185 -26.06 -4.06 2.27
C LEU A 185 -26.78 -5.05 1.36
N PRO A 186 -27.33 -4.59 0.23
CA PRO A 186 -27.95 -5.47 -0.76
C PRO A 186 -26.98 -6.56 -1.21
N GLU A 187 -27.50 -7.71 -1.59
CA GLU A 187 -26.67 -8.82 -2.07
C GLU A 187 -25.86 -8.45 -3.34
N LYS A 188 -26.47 -7.62 -4.19
CA LYS A 188 -25.85 -7.11 -5.42
C LYS A 188 -25.88 -5.59 -5.44
N TYR A 189 -24.76 -4.98 -5.62
CA TYR A 189 -24.61 -3.53 -5.79
C TYR A 189 -23.36 -3.15 -6.57
N ILE A 190 -23.32 -1.90 -7.02
CA ILE A 190 -22.13 -1.28 -7.62
C ILE A 190 -21.54 -0.32 -6.61
N SER A 191 -20.27 -0.45 -6.29
CA SER A 191 -19.54 0.53 -5.48
C SER A 191 -19.02 1.65 -6.38
N ILE A 192 -19.30 2.89 -6.01
CA ILE A 192 -18.82 4.09 -6.69
C ILE A 192 -17.93 4.87 -5.71
N ALA A 193 -16.65 5.01 -6.04
CA ALA A 193 -15.73 5.84 -5.28
C ALA A 193 -15.88 7.30 -5.70
N VAL A 194 -16.51 8.11 -4.86
CA VAL A 194 -16.71 9.54 -5.09
C VAL A 194 -15.63 10.37 -4.39
N GLY A 195 -15.24 11.46 -5.02
CA GLY A 195 -14.14 12.30 -4.55
C GLY A 195 -12.76 11.81 -5.01
N GLY A 196 -11.76 12.63 -4.79
CA GLY A 196 -10.37 12.36 -5.11
C GLY A 196 -9.48 13.36 -4.37
N GLU A 197 -8.26 12.96 -4.00
CA GLU A 197 -7.31 13.84 -3.29
C GLU A 197 -6.95 15.11 -4.10
N TRP A 198 -7.02 15.00 -5.43
CA TRP A 198 -6.66 16.06 -6.36
C TRP A 198 -7.79 16.29 -7.37
N ALA A 199 -8.04 17.54 -7.75
CA ALA A 199 -9.09 17.89 -8.73
C ALA A 199 -9.00 17.07 -10.03
N TYR A 200 -7.80 16.81 -10.54
CA TYR A 200 -7.57 16.01 -11.76
C TYR A 200 -7.80 14.50 -11.57
N ARG A 201 -7.97 14.01 -10.33
CA ARG A 201 -8.34 12.63 -9.99
C ARG A 201 -9.83 12.51 -9.60
N THR A 202 -10.55 13.63 -9.58
CA THR A 202 -11.98 13.66 -9.24
C THR A 202 -12.80 13.59 -10.51
N PHE A 203 -13.60 12.55 -10.64
CA PHE A 203 -14.55 12.43 -11.73
C PHE A 203 -15.86 13.16 -11.36
N ASN A 204 -16.29 14.14 -12.17
CA ASN A 204 -17.39 15.04 -11.82
C ASN A 204 -18.72 14.69 -12.50
N GLN A 205 -18.79 13.64 -13.31
CA GLN A 205 -19.97 13.25 -14.09
C GLN A 205 -20.61 11.95 -13.57
N TRP A 206 -20.53 11.70 -12.28
CA TRP A 206 -21.16 10.54 -11.66
C TRP A 206 -22.68 10.56 -11.82
N ASP A 207 -23.29 11.72 -11.87
CA ASP A 207 -24.72 11.90 -12.10
C ASP A 207 -25.18 11.31 -13.44
N LEU A 208 -24.43 11.53 -14.53
CA LEU A 208 -24.73 10.94 -15.83
C LEU A 208 -24.63 9.41 -15.82
N ILE A 209 -23.67 8.88 -15.06
CA ILE A 209 -23.50 7.42 -14.92
C ILE A 209 -24.66 6.84 -14.13
N ILE A 210 -25.00 7.43 -12.99
CA ILE A 210 -26.11 6.97 -12.14
C ILE A 210 -27.44 7.05 -12.88
N GLU A 211 -27.70 8.12 -13.62
CA GLU A 211 -28.89 8.25 -14.45
C GLU A 211 -29.02 7.11 -15.47
N ARG A 212 -27.93 6.80 -16.17
CA ARG A 212 -27.91 5.68 -17.13
C ARG A 212 -28.11 4.31 -16.46
N LEU A 213 -27.57 4.14 -15.27
CA LEU A 213 -27.73 2.91 -14.49
C LEU A 213 -29.16 2.76 -13.96
N SER A 214 -29.76 3.85 -13.48
CA SER A 214 -31.14 3.89 -12.94
C SER A 214 -32.20 3.64 -14.03
N ASN A 215 -31.91 4.02 -15.27
CA ASN A 215 -32.80 3.80 -16.42
C ASN A 215 -32.75 2.35 -16.98
N ARG A 216 -31.91 1.48 -16.44
CA ARG A 216 -31.92 0.05 -16.78
C ARG A 216 -33.10 -0.64 -16.09
N ASN A 217 -33.66 -1.69 -16.75
CA ASN A 217 -34.77 -2.48 -16.23
C ASN A 217 -34.48 -3.17 -14.88
N ASP A 218 -33.19 -3.37 -14.56
CA ASP A 218 -32.75 -3.91 -13.27
C ASP A 218 -32.49 -2.75 -12.31
N ARG A 219 -33.25 -2.68 -11.21
CA ARG A 219 -32.98 -1.74 -10.12
C ARG A 219 -31.63 -2.08 -9.48
N LEU A 220 -30.59 -1.40 -9.92
CA LEU A 220 -29.26 -1.56 -9.35
C LEU A 220 -29.15 -0.78 -8.04
N ASN A 221 -28.63 -1.46 -7.01
CA ASN A 221 -28.24 -0.79 -5.79
C ASN A 221 -26.86 -0.17 -6.00
N ILE A 222 -26.67 1.06 -5.53
CA ILE A 222 -25.41 1.80 -5.63
C ILE A 222 -24.94 2.12 -4.22
N VAL A 223 -23.67 1.82 -3.94
CA VAL A 223 -23.02 2.16 -2.66
C VAL A 223 -21.92 3.18 -2.95
N LEU A 224 -22.11 4.39 -2.45
CA LEU A 224 -21.11 5.45 -2.55
C LEU A 224 -20.06 5.25 -1.45
N VAL A 225 -18.79 5.22 -1.83
CA VAL A 225 -17.65 5.11 -0.92
C VAL A 225 -16.65 6.24 -1.16
N GLY A 226 -15.82 6.53 -0.19
CA GLY A 226 -14.79 7.58 -0.30
C GLY A 226 -14.45 8.17 1.06
N SER A 227 -13.51 9.10 1.08
CA SER A 227 -13.13 9.89 2.24
C SER A 227 -13.91 11.20 2.32
N GLU A 228 -13.63 12.03 3.32
CA GLU A 228 -14.36 13.29 3.59
C GLU A 228 -14.47 14.24 2.39
N ASN A 229 -13.48 14.25 1.52
CA ASN A 229 -13.47 15.05 0.29
C ASN A 229 -14.57 14.66 -0.72
N GLY A 230 -15.18 13.47 -0.57
CA GLY A 230 -16.31 13.01 -1.36
C GLY A 230 -17.69 13.39 -0.82
N ASN A 231 -17.79 13.98 0.39
CA ASN A 231 -19.08 14.23 1.04
C ASN A 231 -20.02 15.10 0.20
N ASN A 232 -19.53 16.21 -0.34
CA ASN A 232 -20.37 17.13 -1.13
C ASN A 232 -20.88 16.45 -2.42
N ALA A 233 -20.03 15.66 -3.08
CA ALA A 233 -20.42 14.92 -4.27
C ALA A 233 -21.46 13.84 -3.94
N ALA A 234 -21.27 13.11 -2.83
CA ALA A 234 -22.21 12.09 -2.39
C ALA A 234 -23.57 12.69 -2.02
N GLN A 235 -23.58 13.82 -1.30
CA GLN A 235 -24.80 14.50 -0.93
C GLN A 235 -25.57 15.00 -2.16
N GLY A 236 -24.89 15.66 -3.12
CA GLY A 236 -25.53 16.11 -4.35
C GLY A 236 -26.12 14.96 -5.18
N LEU A 237 -25.47 13.79 -5.19
CA LEU A 237 -26.01 12.60 -5.85
C LEU A 237 -27.25 12.06 -5.13
N MET A 238 -27.24 12.02 -3.79
CA MET A 238 -28.40 11.58 -2.99
C MET A 238 -29.61 12.51 -3.20
N GLU A 239 -29.39 13.82 -3.24
CA GLU A 239 -30.43 14.81 -3.47
C GLU A 239 -31.01 14.75 -4.88
N LYS A 240 -30.17 14.47 -5.88
CA LYS A 240 -30.59 14.39 -7.29
C LYS A 240 -31.35 13.10 -7.63
N PHE A 241 -31.08 12.01 -6.94
CA PHE A 241 -31.59 10.67 -7.25
C PHE A 241 -32.37 10.06 -6.08
N LEU A 242 -33.36 10.77 -5.59
CA LEU A 242 -34.18 10.39 -4.43
C LEU A 242 -34.88 9.02 -4.57
N ASP A 243 -35.29 8.67 -5.79
CA ASP A 243 -36.00 7.41 -6.10
C ASP A 243 -35.03 6.23 -6.40
N SER A 244 -33.72 6.46 -6.33
CA SER A 244 -32.72 5.44 -6.62
C SER A 244 -32.25 4.76 -5.35
N ASN A 245 -31.92 3.47 -5.44
CA ASN A 245 -31.36 2.71 -4.33
C ASN A 245 -29.89 3.07 -4.09
N ILE A 246 -29.61 4.28 -3.61
CA ILE A 246 -28.26 4.78 -3.31
C ILE A 246 -28.03 4.74 -1.81
N ILE A 247 -26.98 4.07 -1.39
CA ILE A 247 -26.52 3.98 -0.01
C ILE A 247 -25.23 4.79 0.12
N ASN A 248 -25.26 5.82 0.96
CA ASN A 248 -24.09 6.66 1.18
C ASN A 248 -23.23 6.10 2.35
N CYS A 249 -22.05 5.59 2.01
CA CYS A 249 -21.02 5.11 2.93
C CYS A 249 -19.76 6.02 2.96
N VAL A 250 -19.81 7.18 2.30
CA VAL A 250 -18.67 8.13 2.24
C VAL A 250 -18.33 8.65 3.63
N ALA A 251 -17.06 8.65 3.98
CA ALA A 251 -16.51 9.12 5.26
C ALA A 251 -17.08 8.45 6.54
N LYS A 252 -17.79 7.32 6.41
CA LYS A 252 -18.43 6.64 7.55
C LYS A 252 -17.63 5.45 8.09
N PHE A 253 -16.64 4.99 7.33
CA PHE A 253 -15.93 3.74 7.60
C PHE A 253 -14.43 3.94 7.51
N THR A 254 -13.69 3.08 8.22
CA THR A 254 -12.24 3.01 8.10
C THR A 254 -11.84 2.54 6.69
N PHE A 255 -10.55 2.67 6.35
CA PHE A 255 -10.04 2.19 5.07
C PHE A 255 -10.30 0.69 4.89
N ASN A 256 -10.05 -0.13 5.94
CA ASN A 256 -10.24 -1.58 5.90
C ASN A 256 -11.73 -1.96 5.78
N GLN A 257 -12.62 -1.25 6.49
CA GLN A 257 -14.07 -1.43 6.37
C GLN A 257 -14.57 -1.04 4.98
N THR A 258 -14.07 0.06 4.41
CA THR A 258 -14.39 0.47 3.03
C THR A 258 -13.91 -0.59 2.03
N ALA A 259 -12.73 -1.17 2.23
CA ALA A 259 -12.23 -2.26 1.40
C ALA A 259 -13.13 -3.52 1.48
N GLU A 260 -13.69 -3.83 2.65
CA GLU A 260 -14.67 -4.93 2.78
C GLU A 260 -15.97 -4.63 2.03
N ILE A 261 -16.47 -3.38 2.06
CA ILE A 261 -17.62 -2.95 1.24
C ILE A 261 -17.33 -3.19 -0.24
N ILE A 262 -16.16 -2.76 -0.74
CA ILE A 262 -15.79 -2.90 -2.16
C ILE A 262 -15.61 -4.38 -2.56
N LYS A 263 -15.10 -5.20 -1.65
CA LYS A 263 -14.81 -6.62 -1.88
C LYS A 263 -16.07 -7.47 -2.01
N SER A 264 -17.16 -7.06 -1.34
CA SER A 264 -18.35 -7.88 -1.25
C SER A 264 -19.02 -8.01 -2.62
N LYS A 265 -18.68 -9.10 -3.30
CA LYS A 265 -19.38 -9.98 -4.24
C LYS A 265 -19.73 -9.47 -5.62
#